data_2f39c732d9e2b76126f3b9c799c0b09b
#
_entry.id   2f39c732d9e2b76126f3b9c799c0b09b
#
_cell.length_a   1.000
_cell.length_b   1.000
_cell.length_c   1.000
_cell.angle_alpha   90.00
_cell.angle_beta   90.00
_cell.angle_gamma   90.00
#
_symmetry.space_group_name_H-M   'P 1'
#
loop_
_entity.id
_entity.type
_entity.pdbx_description
1 polymer ?
#
loop_
_entity_poly.entity_id
_entity_poly.type
_entity_poly.pdbx_seq_one_letter_code
_entity_poly.pdbx_strand_id
1 'polypeptide(L)'
;MKLASGYKAFWEAAHKNYPDQTKPGGNLDWIIEISSVVNAECSDRFAKPSARGWNSYFHAKLFPDRSTKVGALAQTYKGLLNIKSPFDLHLYTRLIWELQPRTILELGSLQGGSALWFADQLSVLCETKGEVHSFDINTECIHPDAAHPMLNFHQVDLSNVANFDENLLKNLPHPWLVVDDAHIQVFSVFSYLGLFLESGDYYVIEDDPMRVDKEIIDGLALVEQSGFLIDTYYTDAFGANLTCAPNAWLRKS
;
A
#
# COMPACT_ATOMS: atom_id res chain seq x y z
N MET A 1 23.16 3.93 3.89
CA MET A 1 21.71 3.69 3.80
C MET A 1 21.15 3.85 5.21
N LYS A 2 20.35 4.88 5.50
CA LYS A 2 19.64 4.95 6.78
C LYS A 2 18.42 4.05 6.65
N LEU A 3 18.42 2.92 7.35
CA LEU A 3 17.20 2.15 7.57
C LEU A 3 16.22 3.05 8.33
N ALA A 4 14.92 2.91 8.04
CA ALA A 4 13.93 3.54 8.89
C ALA A 4 14.08 3.02 10.32
N SER A 5 13.94 3.93 11.28
CA SER A 5 14.25 3.62 12.68
C SER A 5 13.41 2.46 13.23
N GLY A 6 12.15 2.35 12.86
CA GLY A 6 11.25 1.29 13.34
C GLY A 6 11.65 -0.12 12.91
N TYR A 7 12.33 -0.26 11.76
CA TYR A 7 12.85 -1.54 11.29
C TYR A 7 14.32 -1.75 11.62
N LYS A 8 14.99 -0.76 12.19
CA LYS A 8 16.41 -0.90 12.55
C LYS A 8 16.61 -2.05 13.55
N ALA A 9 15.80 -2.10 14.58
CA ALA A 9 15.84 -3.16 15.58
C ALA A 9 15.53 -4.54 14.98
N PHE A 10 14.55 -4.61 14.07
CA PHE A 10 14.24 -5.83 13.32
C PHE A 10 15.43 -6.33 12.49
N TRP A 11 16.05 -5.46 11.69
CA TRP A 11 17.18 -5.84 10.86
C TRP A 11 18.43 -6.17 11.67
N GLU A 12 18.67 -5.46 12.77
CA GLU A 12 19.76 -5.79 13.70
C GLU A 12 19.54 -7.16 14.36
N ALA A 13 18.30 -7.46 14.79
CA ALA A 13 17.95 -8.77 15.33
C ALA A 13 18.04 -9.87 14.28
N ALA A 14 17.54 -9.61 13.06
CA ALA A 14 17.61 -10.56 11.95
C ALA A 14 19.06 -10.88 11.57
N HIS A 15 19.92 -9.87 11.44
CA HIS A 15 21.34 -10.09 11.15
C HIS A 15 22.09 -10.81 12.28
N LYS A 16 21.78 -10.50 13.52
CA LYS A 16 22.44 -11.11 14.68
C LYS A 16 22.05 -12.59 14.85
N ASN A 17 20.80 -12.93 14.54
CA ASN A 17 20.22 -14.24 14.81
C ASN A 17 20.09 -15.10 13.54
N TYR A 18 20.53 -14.60 12.36
CA TYR A 18 20.46 -15.37 11.12
C TYR A 18 21.27 -16.66 11.26
N PRO A 19 20.62 -17.82 11.22
CA PRO A 19 21.32 -19.07 11.47
C PRO A 19 22.36 -19.34 10.40
N ASP A 20 23.47 -19.94 10.80
CA ASP A 20 24.43 -20.50 9.88
C ASP A 20 23.73 -21.52 8.98
N GLN A 21 23.50 -21.16 7.71
CA GLN A 21 22.80 -22.01 6.72
C GLN A 21 23.52 -23.33 6.44
N THR A 22 24.74 -23.49 6.94
CA THR A 22 25.50 -24.74 6.81
C THR A 22 25.03 -25.83 7.78
N LYS A 23 24.14 -25.51 8.72
CA LYS A 23 23.63 -26.48 9.70
C LYS A 23 22.20 -26.90 9.34
N PRO A 24 21.96 -28.17 8.96
CA PRO A 24 20.61 -28.68 8.74
C PRO A 24 19.81 -28.67 10.06
N GLY A 25 18.56 -28.23 10.04
CA GLY A 25 17.66 -28.23 11.19
C GLY A 25 17.84 -27.04 12.14
N GLY A 26 18.13 -25.84 11.59
CA GLY A 26 18.22 -24.61 12.38
C GLY A 26 17.01 -24.41 13.27
N ASN A 27 17.26 -24.09 14.53
CA ASN A 27 16.25 -23.75 15.52
C ASN A 27 15.38 -22.59 15.00
N LEU A 28 14.06 -22.72 15.05
CA LEU A 28 13.10 -21.69 14.62
C LEU A 28 12.90 -20.59 15.66
N ASP A 29 13.54 -20.68 16.83
CA ASP A 29 13.36 -19.70 17.93
C ASP A 29 13.69 -18.28 17.47
N TRP A 30 14.67 -18.12 16.58
CA TRP A 30 15.03 -16.83 16.00
C TRP A 30 13.91 -16.21 15.14
N ILE A 31 13.10 -17.03 14.45
CA ILE A 31 11.93 -16.56 13.69
C ILE A 31 10.86 -16.05 14.65
N ILE A 32 10.65 -16.78 15.75
CA ILE A 32 9.69 -16.39 16.80
C ILE A 32 10.15 -15.08 17.46
N GLU A 33 11.43 -14.97 17.80
CA GLU A 33 12.01 -13.77 18.39
C GLU A 33 11.87 -12.57 17.44
N ILE A 34 12.20 -12.73 16.17
CA ILE A 34 12.04 -11.68 15.13
C ILE A 34 10.56 -11.30 14.98
N SER A 35 9.66 -12.29 14.93
CA SER A 35 8.22 -12.01 14.84
C SER A 35 7.72 -11.19 16.02
N SER A 36 8.24 -11.43 17.22
CA SER A 36 7.89 -10.65 18.41
C SER A 36 8.38 -9.21 18.33
N VAL A 37 9.54 -8.96 17.73
CA VAL A 37 10.09 -7.61 17.50
C VAL A 37 9.28 -6.86 16.43
N VAL A 38 8.88 -7.55 15.35
CA VAL A 38 8.06 -6.98 14.28
C VAL A 38 6.67 -6.57 14.78
N ASN A 39 6.09 -7.34 15.70
CA ASN A 39 4.79 -7.06 16.29
C ASN A 39 4.85 -6.11 17.50
N ALA A 40 6.05 -5.74 17.97
CA ALA A 40 6.18 -4.77 19.04
C ALA A 40 5.73 -3.39 18.58
N GLU A 41 5.06 -2.64 19.45
CA GLU A 41 4.78 -1.22 19.23
C GLU A 41 6.13 -0.47 19.19
N CYS A 42 6.62 -0.22 18.00
CA CYS A 42 7.80 0.61 17.81
C CYS A 42 7.40 2.08 17.95
N SER A 43 7.98 2.79 18.90
CA SER A 43 7.72 4.22 19.14
C SER A 43 8.03 5.11 17.94
N ASP A 44 8.79 4.59 16.97
CA ASP A 44 9.25 5.27 15.75
C ASP A 44 8.71 4.64 14.46
N ARG A 45 7.63 3.83 14.57
CA ARG A 45 6.93 3.26 13.41
C ARG A 45 6.46 4.34 12.42
N PHE A 46 5.96 5.44 12.94
CA PHE A 46 5.43 6.53 12.14
C PHE A 46 6.46 7.65 11.98
N ALA A 47 6.94 7.85 10.76
CA ALA A 47 7.97 8.81 10.46
C ALA A 47 7.42 9.99 9.64
N LYS A 48 7.98 11.18 9.89
CA LYS A 48 7.70 12.34 9.05
C LYS A 48 8.34 12.15 7.66
N PRO A 49 7.67 12.55 6.57
CA PRO A 49 8.23 12.53 5.24
C PRO A 49 9.62 13.21 5.16
N SER A 50 9.80 14.36 5.80
CA SER A 50 11.06 15.09 5.84
C SER A 50 12.22 14.35 6.53
N ALA A 51 11.92 13.36 7.37
CA ALA A 51 12.92 12.54 8.05
C ALA A 51 13.37 11.32 7.24
N ARG A 52 12.78 11.06 6.09
CA ARG A 52 12.99 9.86 5.28
C ARG A 52 14.02 10.07 4.18
N GLY A 53 14.77 9.00 3.87
CA GLY A 53 15.59 8.93 2.65
C GLY A 53 14.80 8.32 1.49
N TRP A 54 15.19 8.68 0.26
CA TRP A 54 14.49 8.28 -0.97
C TRP A 54 15.12 7.12 -1.73
N ASN A 55 16.14 6.48 -1.16
CA ASN A 55 16.75 5.33 -1.82
C ASN A 55 15.79 4.15 -1.80
N SER A 56 15.30 3.76 -2.97
CA SER A 56 14.56 2.53 -3.18
C SER A 56 15.37 1.57 -4.05
N TYR A 57 15.32 0.30 -3.68
CA TYR A 57 15.97 -0.78 -4.42
C TYR A 57 14.94 -1.78 -4.97
N PHE A 58 13.66 -1.40 -4.99
CA PHE A 58 12.55 -2.28 -5.36
C PHE A 58 12.84 -3.02 -6.68
N HIS A 59 13.05 -2.28 -7.77
CA HIS A 59 13.33 -2.91 -9.06
C HIS A 59 14.68 -3.60 -9.12
N ALA A 60 15.73 -3.01 -8.55
CA ALA A 60 17.09 -3.54 -8.66
C ALA A 60 17.33 -4.79 -7.81
N LYS A 61 16.61 -4.96 -6.71
CA LYS A 61 16.81 -6.10 -5.81
C LYS A 61 15.72 -7.15 -5.89
N LEU A 62 14.46 -6.77 -6.02
CA LEU A 62 13.35 -7.73 -6.14
C LEU A 62 13.20 -8.24 -7.58
N PHE A 63 13.50 -7.40 -8.57
CA PHE A 63 13.37 -7.73 -9.99
C PHE A 63 14.68 -7.46 -10.73
N PRO A 64 15.72 -8.29 -10.50
CA PRO A 64 17.06 -8.05 -11.04
C PRO A 64 17.12 -8.10 -12.56
N ASP A 65 16.18 -8.76 -13.20
CA ASP A 65 16.08 -8.86 -14.65
C ASP A 65 14.63 -8.68 -15.13
N ARG A 66 14.48 -8.43 -16.45
CA ARG A 66 13.16 -8.20 -17.07
C ARG A 66 12.23 -9.40 -16.91
N SER A 67 12.75 -10.61 -16.97
CA SER A 67 11.96 -11.84 -16.87
C SER A 67 11.33 -11.97 -15.49
N THR A 68 12.14 -11.76 -14.44
CA THR A 68 11.68 -11.75 -13.04
C THR A 68 10.63 -10.66 -12.80
N LYS A 69 10.87 -9.44 -13.34
CA LYS A 69 9.93 -8.33 -13.24
C LYS A 69 8.58 -8.67 -13.88
N VAL A 70 8.60 -9.15 -15.12
CA VAL A 70 7.37 -9.53 -15.83
C VAL A 70 6.65 -10.66 -15.11
N GLY A 71 7.36 -11.70 -14.67
CA GLY A 71 6.76 -12.82 -13.93
C GLY A 71 6.14 -12.41 -12.60
N ALA A 72 6.72 -11.42 -11.91
CA ALA A 72 6.19 -10.93 -10.64
C ALA A 72 4.99 -9.99 -10.80
N LEU A 73 4.94 -9.20 -11.87
CA LEU A 73 3.86 -8.22 -12.12
C LEU A 73 2.72 -8.78 -12.96
N ALA A 74 2.99 -9.75 -13.85
CA ALA A 74 1.97 -10.41 -14.65
C ALA A 74 1.18 -11.45 -13.83
N GLN A 75 0.72 -11.06 -12.65
CA GLN A 75 -0.07 -11.93 -11.80
C GLN A 75 -1.54 -11.90 -12.21
N THR A 76 -2.23 -13.00 -11.92
CA THR A 76 -3.68 -13.06 -12.08
C THR A 76 -4.34 -13.44 -10.77
N TYR A 77 -5.51 -12.88 -10.53
CA TYR A 77 -6.38 -13.25 -9.42
C TYR A 77 -7.73 -13.74 -9.96
N LYS A 78 -8.09 -14.98 -9.65
CA LYS A 78 -9.29 -15.64 -10.22
C LYS A 78 -9.37 -15.54 -11.76
N GLY A 79 -8.20 -15.58 -12.43
CA GLY A 79 -8.11 -15.47 -13.89
C GLY A 79 -8.03 -14.04 -14.43
N LEU A 80 -8.25 -13.03 -13.62
CA LEU A 80 -8.17 -11.63 -14.01
C LEU A 80 -6.76 -11.06 -13.76
N LEU A 81 -6.32 -10.15 -14.62
CA LEU A 81 -5.05 -9.48 -14.46
C LEU A 81 -5.02 -8.67 -13.16
N ASN A 82 -4.02 -8.92 -12.33
CA ASN A 82 -3.76 -8.20 -11.09
C ASN A 82 -2.30 -7.75 -11.06
N ILE A 83 -2.03 -6.54 -11.54
CA ILE A 83 -0.67 -6.00 -11.69
C ILE A 83 -0.19 -5.44 -10.34
N LYS A 84 -0.06 -6.32 -9.35
CA LYS A 84 0.54 -5.98 -8.05
C LYS A 84 1.60 -7.00 -7.69
N SER A 85 2.72 -6.55 -7.14
CA SER A 85 3.76 -7.48 -6.73
C SER A 85 3.28 -8.40 -5.60
N PRO A 86 3.75 -9.66 -5.53
CA PRO A 86 3.42 -10.55 -4.42
C PRO A 86 3.78 -9.98 -3.04
N PHE A 87 4.81 -9.13 -2.98
CA PHE A 87 5.24 -8.46 -1.76
C PHE A 87 4.21 -7.42 -1.31
N ASP A 88 3.74 -6.59 -2.25
CA ASP A 88 2.73 -5.57 -1.95
C ASP A 88 1.38 -6.18 -1.62
N LEU A 89 0.97 -7.26 -2.31
CA LEU A 89 -0.24 -8.01 -1.93
C LEU A 89 -0.15 -8.54 -0.50
N HIS A 90 1.03 -9.01 -0.06
CA HIS A 90 1.22 -9.40 1.34
C HIS A 90 1.10 -8.21 2.30
N LEU A 91 1.67 -7.06 1.96
CA LEU A 91 1.57 -5.84 2.79
C LEU A 91 0.12 -5.37 2.90
N TYR A 92 -0.63 -5.35 1.79
CA TYR A 92 -2.06 -5.03 1.82
C TYR A 92 -2.88 -6.03 2.66
N THR A 93 -2.60 -7.32 2.54
CA THR A 93 -3.25 -8.34 3.39
C THR A 93 -3.07 -8.02 4.88
N ARG A 94 -1.85 -7.65 5.28
CA ARG A 94 -1.55 -7.28 6.67
C ARG A 94 -2.22 -5.98 7.07
N LEU A 95 -2.18 -4.95 6.21
CA LEU A 95 -2.81 -3.66 6.50
C LEU A 95 -4.33 -3.81 6.62
N ILE A 96 -4.98 -4.55 5.74
CA ILE A 96 -6.43 -4.81 5.81
C ILE A 96 -6.78 -5.50 7.13
N TRP A 97 -6.00 -6.51 7.53
CA TRP A 97 -6.23 -7.20 8.81
C TRP A 97 -6.00 -6.28 10.02
N GLU A 98 -4.98 -5.44 10.00
CA GLU A 98 -4.66 -4.52 11.10
C GLU A 98 -5.66 -3.34 11.17
N LEU A 99 -5.94 -2.73 10.03
CA LEU A 99 -6.80 -1.54 9.93
C LEU A 99 -8.29 -1.88 10.09
N GLN A 100 -8.72 -3.07 9.63
CA GLN A 100 -10.12 -3.46 9.55
C GLN A 100 -10.96 -2.42 8.76
N PRO A 101 -10.54 -2.05 7.51
CA PRO A 101 -11.18 -0.96 6.79
C PRO A 101 -12.65 -1.30 6.50
N ARG A 102 -13.49 -0.30 6.62
CA ARG A 102 -14.89 -0.39 6.20
C ARG A 102 -15.09 0.12 4.78
N THR A 103 -14.12 0.88 4.28
CA THR A 103 -14.10 1.35 2.90
C THR A 103 -12.70 1.21 2.32
N ILE A 104 -12.60 0.61 1.13
CA ILE A 104 -11.39 0.69 0.30
C ILE A 104 -11.75 1.52 -0.94
N LEU A 105 -10.99 2.59 -1.18
CA LEU A 105 -11.06 3.39 -2.40
C LEU A 105 -9.85 3.02 -3.26
N GLU A 106 -10.08 2.41 -4.42
CA GLU A 106 -9.04 2.13 -5.40
C GLU A 106 -9.17 3.11 -6.56
N LEU A 107 -8.09 3.80 -6.87
CA LEU A 107 -7.99 4.72 -8.00
C LEU A 107 -7.15 4.04 -9.09
N GLY A 108 -7.77 3.73 -10.23
CA GLY A 108 -7.22 2.91 -11.29
C GLY A 108 -7.71 1.47 -11.24
N SER A 109 -8.85 1.19 -11.87
CA SER A 109 -9.49 -0.15 -11.87
C SER A 109 -8.89 -1.10 -12.89
N LEU A 110 -8.40 -0.58 -14.03
CA LEU A 110 -7.98 -1.37 -15.18
C LEU A 110 -9.04 -2.45 -15.54
N GLN A 111 -8.73 -3.74 -15.39
CA GLN A 111 -9.68 -4.85 -15.61
C GLN A 111 -10.46 -5.28 -14.37
N GLY A 112 -10.22 -4.65 -13.23
CA GLY A 112 -10.89 -4.94 -11.95
C GLY A 112 -10.32 -6.11 -11.15
N GLY A 113 -9.16 -6.65 -11.54
CA GLY A 113 -8.57 -7.80 -10.84
C GLY A 113 -8.10 -7.49 -9.43
N SER A 114 -7.49 -6.32 -9.21
CA SER A 114 -7.10 -5.82 -7.89
C SER A 114 -8.31 -5.45 -7.04
N ALA A 115 -9.31 -4.77 -7.63
CA ALA A 115 -10.57 -4.46 -6.96
C ALA A 115 -11.28 -5.71 -6.43
N LEU A 116 -11.37 -6.76 -7.25
CA LEU A 116 -11.92 -8.05 -6.86
C LEU A 116 -11.10 -8.69 -5.73
N TRP A 117 -9.77 -8.60 -5.82
CA TRP A 117 -8.88 -9.10 -4.77
C TRP A 117 -9.11 -8.36 -3.44
N PHE A 118 -9.22 -7.03 -3.46
CA PHE A 118 -9.54 -6.25 -2.27
C PHE A 118 -10.89 -6.63 -1.66
N ALA A 119 -11.92 -6.83 -2.48
CA ALA A 119 -13.24 -7.23 -2.00
C ALA A 119 -13.22 -8.61 -1.32
N ASP A 120 -12.49 -9.57 -1.89
CA ASP A 120 -12.30 -10.88 -1.27
C ASP A 120 -11.48 -10.78 0.04
N GLN A 121 -10.43 -9.94 0.08
CA GLN A 121 -9.67 -9.73 1.33
C GLN A 121 -10.54 -9.12 2.43
N LEU A 122 -11.35 -8.11 2.13
CA LEU A 122 -12.31 -7.55 3.09
C LEU A 122 -13.26 -8.63 3.61
N SER A 123 -13.79 -9.47 2.74
CA SER A 123 -14.76 -10.51 3.12
C SER A 123 -14.19 -11.58 4.03
N VAL A 124 -12.88 -11.82 3.98
CA VAL A 124 -12.20 -12.88 4.72
C VAL A 124 -11.51 -12.36 5.99
N LEU A 125 -10.94 -11.14 5.93
CA LEU A 125 -10.07 -10.62 6.98
C LEU A 125 -10.77 -9.66 7.93
N CYS A 126 -11.89 -9.04 7.51
CA CYS A 126 -12.57 -8.05 8.33
C CYS A 126 -13.77 -8.61 9.05
N GLU A 127 -13.91 -8.27 10.33
CA GLU A 127 -15.04 -8.69 11.16
C GLU A 127 -16.35 -8.00 10.77
N THR A 128 -16.26 -6.77 10.27
CA THR A 128 -17.41 -5.99 9.80
C THR A 128 -17.44 -5.92 8.28
N LYS A 129 -18.65 -5.93 7.71
CA LYS A 129 -18.80 -5.73 6.27
C LYS A 129 -18.25 -4.37 5.86
N GLY A 130 -17.36 -4.40 4.86
CA GLY A 130 -16.83 -3.20 4.21
C GLY A 130 -17.28 -3.14 2.75
N GLU A 131 -16.85 -2.11 2.05
CA GLU A 131 -17.12 -1.88 0.63
C GLU A 131 -15.84 -1.48 -0.09
N VAL A 132 -15.72 -1.91 -1.35
CA VAL A 132 -14.67 -1.45 -2.27
C VAL A 132 -15.32 -0.57 -3.31
N HIS A 133 -14.79 0.62 -3.48
CA HIS A 133 -15.16 1.56 -4.54
C HIS A 133 -13.94 1.75 -5.42
N SER A 134 -13.99 1.25 -6.65
CA SER A 134 -12.90 1.32 -7.61
C SER A 134 -13.26 2.31 -8.72
N PHE A 135 -12.34 3.25 -9.00
CA PHE A 135 -12.55 4.39 -9.88
C PHE A 135 -11.63 4.30 -11.09
N ASP A 136 -12.19 4.50 -12.27
CA ASP A 136 -11.42 4.56 -13.52
C ASP A 136 -12.08 5.53 -14.50
N ILE A 137 -11.29 6.10 -15.42
CA ILE A 137 -11.82 6.91 -16.51
C ILE A 137 -12.61 6.07 -17.51
N ASN A 138 -12.28 4.78 -17.64
CA ASN A 138 -12.89 3.86 -18.58
C ASN A 138 -13.33 2.55 -17.91
N THR A 139 -14.59 2.45 -17.59
CA THR A 139 -15.17 1.24 -17.00
C THR A 139 -15.52 0.15 -18.03
N GLU A 140 -15.42 0.43 -19.34
CA GLU A 140 -15.64 -0.59 -20.39
C GLU A 140 -14.53 -1.65 -20.41
N CYS A 141 -13.37 -1.36 -19.85
CA CYS A 141 -12.26 -2.32 -19.72
C CYS A 141 -12.43 -3.33 -18.58
N ILE A 142 -13.40 -3.10 -17.69
CA ILE A 142 -13.63 -3.97 -16.54
C ILE A 142 -14.16 -5.33 -17.03
N HIS A 143 -13.48 -6.40 -16.58
CA HIS A 143 -13.86 -7.73 -16.97
C HIS A 143 -15.20 -8.14 -16.30
N PRO A 144 -16.14 -8.82 -17.02
CA PRO A 144 -17.43 -9.21 -16.44
C PRO A 144 -17.32 -10.08 -15.18
N ASP A 145 -16.25 -10.87 -15.06
CA ASP A 145 -16.01 -11.70 -13.89
C ASP A 145 -15.42 -10.92 -12.69
N ALA A 146 -15.09 -9.63 -12.86
CA ALA A 146 -14.71 -8.75 -11.76
C ALA A 146 -15.96 -8.31 -10.97
N ALA A 147 -16.66 -9.27 -10.39
CA ALA A 147 -17.93 -9.04 -9.69
C ALA A 147 -17.87 -9.59 -8.26
N HIS A 148 -18.23 -8.75 -7.29
CA HIS A 148 -18.36 -9.13 -5.88
C HIS A 148 -19.45 -8.27 -5.21
N PRO A 149 -20.25 -8.81 -4.25
CA PRO A 149 -21.31 -8.03 -3.58
C PRO A 149 -20.85 -6.77 -2.85
N MET A 150 -19.56 -6.69 -2.51
CA MET A 150 -18.95 -5.56 -1.81
C MET A 150 -18.15 -4.65 -2.76
N LEU A 151 -18.20 -4.85 -4.08
CA LEU A 151 -17.41 -4.13 -5.07
C LEU A 151 -18.31 -3.25 -5.94
N ASN A 152 -17.94 -1.97 -6.01
CA ASN A 152 -18.63 -0.94 -6.79
C ASN A 152 -17.62 -0.27 -7.73
N PHE A 153 -17.92 -0.23 -9.04
CA PHE A 153 -17.11 0.49 -10.02
C PHE A 153 -17.72 1.83 -10.37
N HIS A 154 -16.85 2.85 -10.47
CA HIS A 154 -17.23 4.21 -10.76
C HIS A 154 -16.44 4.75 -11.95
N GLN A 155 -17.13 5.27 -12.96
CA GLN A 155 -16.45 5.96 -14.06
C GLN A 155 -16.21 7.42 -13.67
N VAL A 156 -14.94 7.77 -13.45
CA VAL A 156 -14.52 9.10 -13.00
C VAL A 156 -13.21 9.48 -13.65
N ASP A 157 -13.18 10.65 -14.30
CA ASP A 157 -11.93 11.26 -14.76
C ASP A 157 -11.26 11.99 -13.58
N LEU A 158 -10.23 11.38 -13.04
CA LEU A 158 -9.45 11.87 -11.89
C LEU A 158 -8.57 13.08 -12.22
N SER A 159 -8.46 13.48 -13.48
CA SER A 159 -7.77 14.72 -13.85
C SER A 159 -8.43 15.97 -13.29
N ASN A 160 -9.69 15.85 -12.89
CA ASN A 160 -10.44 16.90 -12.21
C ASN A 160 -11.16 16.33 -10.97
N VAL A 161 -10.68 16.71 -9.80
CA VAL A 161 -11.23 16.25 -8.51
C VAL A 161 -12.71 16.62 -8.30
N ALA A 162 -13.23 17.61 -9.00
CA ALA A 162 -14.66 17.96 -8.96
C ALA A 162 -15.58 16.88 -9.58
N ASN A 163 -15.01 15.90 -10.26
CA ASN A 163 -15.77 14.77 -10.81
C ASN A 163 -16.10 13.69 -9.77
N PHE A 164 -15.49 13.72 -8.59
CA PHE A 164 -15.91 12.83 -7.51
C PHE A 164 -17.31 13.19 -7.00
N ASP A 165 -18.10 12.17 -6.72
CA ASP A 165 -19.36 12.36 -5.98
C ASP A 165 -19.06 12.62 -4.50
N GLU A 166 -19.10 13.90 -4.13
CA GLU A 166 -18.84 14.34 -2.76
C GLU A 166 -19.87 13.78 -1.75
N ASN A 167 -21.11 13.55 -2.18
CA ASN A 167 -22.11 12.93 -1.33
C ASN A 167 -21.80 11.46 -1.06
N LEU A 168 -21.30 10.73 -2.07
CA LEU A 168 -20.80 9.38 -1.87
C LEU A 168 -19.69 9.40 -0.83
N LEU A 169 -18.62 10.18 -1.06
CA LEU A 169 -17.47 10.22 -0.16
C LEU A 169 -17.84 10.54 1.29
N LYS A 170 -18.73 11.53 1.53
CA LYS A 170 -19.17 11.93 2.87
C LYS A 170 -19.95 10.86 3.64
N ASN A 171 -20.51 9.87 2.94
CA ASN A 171 -21.32 8.84 3.56
C ASN A 171 -20.61 7.48 3.69
N LEU A 172 -19.40 7.36 3.15
CA LEU A 172 -18.62 6.11 3.25
C LEU A 172 -18.10 5.91 4.68
N PRO A 173 -18.26 4.71 5.24
CA PRO A 173 -17.86 4.45 6.63
C PRO A 173 -16.34 4.29 6.77
N HIS A 174 -15.79 4.81 7.88
CA HIS A 174 -14.40 4.64 8.28
C HIS A 174 -14.17 3.37 9.12
N PRO A 175 -12.93 2.84 9.19
CA PRO A 175 -11.69 3.38 8.58
C PRO A 175 -11.63 3.20 7.06
N TRP A 176 -10.90 4.13 6.38
CA TRP A 176 -10.62 4.06 4.96
C TRP A 176 -9.22 3.55 4.66
N LEU A 177 -9.10 2.77 3.59
CA LEU A 177 -7.86 2.51 2.88
C LEU A 177 -7.99 3.06 1.46
N VAL A 178 -7.24 4.09 1.13
CA VAL A 178 -7.14 4.61 -0.24
C VAL A 178 -5.90 4.02 -0.90
N VAL A 179 -6.07 3.47 -2.10
CA VAL A 179 -4.99 2.92 -2.94
C VAL A 179 -4.98 3.72 -4.25
N ASP A 180 -3.98 4.55 -4.43
CA ASP A 180 -3.83 5.42 -5.61
C ASP A 180 -2.82 4.82 -6.58
N ASP A 181 -3.34 4.21 -7.64
CA ASP A 181 -2.63 3.55 -8.73
C ASP A 181 -3.05 4.13 -10.10
N ALA A 182 -3.70 5.30 -10.11
CA ALA A 182 -4.19 5.94 -11.32
C ALA A 182 -3.13 6.78 -12.05
N HIS A 183 -2.04 7.16 -11.38
CA HIS A 183 -0.92 7.94 -11.93
C HIS A 183 -1.32 9.27 -12.56
N ILE A 184 -2.41 9.88 -12.09
CA ILE A 184 -2.94 11.14 -12.64
C ILE A 184 -3.18 12.15 -11.53
N GLN A 185 -2.58 13.35 -11.64
CA GLN A 185 -2.80 14.45 -10.69
C GLN A 185 -2.69 14.02 -9.21
N VAL A 186 -1.77 13.09 -8.91
CA VAL A 186 -1.65 12.36 -7.64
C VAL A 186 -1.80 13.26 -6.42
N PHE A 187 -1.08 14.39 -6.35
CA PHE A 187 -1.15 15.26 -5.18
C PHE A 187 -2.40 16.14 -5.13
N SER A 188 -3.04 16.42 -6.27
CA SER A 188 -4.34 17.09 -6.31
C SER A 188 -5.43 16.15 -5.78
N VAL A 189 -5.42 14.90 -6.21
CA VAL A 189 -6.33 13.84 -5.75
C VAL A 189 -6.10 13.55 -4.26
N PHE A 190 -4.84 13.37 -3.85
CA PHE A 190 -4.47 13.21 -2.45
C PHE A 190 -4.99 14.35 -1.56
N SER A 191 -4.76 15.60 -1.99
CA SER A 191 -5.19 16.78 -1.23
C SER A 191 -6.71 16.84 -1.09
N TYR A 192 -7.43 16.49 -2.16
CA TYR A 192 -8.90 16.48 -2.16
C TYR A 192 -9.45 15.36 -1.28
N LEU A 193 -9.03 14.12 -1.47
CA LEU A 193 -9.48 13.00 -0.66
C LEU A 193 -9.04 13.13 0.80
N GLY A 194 -7.90 13.76 1.05
CA GLY A 194 -7.40 14.07 2.39
C GLY A 194 -8.33 14.90 3.25
N LEU A 195 -9.30 15.62 2.63
CA LEU A 195 -10.35 16.38 3.33
C LEU A 195 -11.40 15.45 3.99
N PHE A 196 -11.55 14.24 3.48
CA PHE A 196 -12.52 13.25 3.96
C PHE A 196 -11.88 12.23 4.90
N LEU A 197 -10.56 12.07 4.87
CA LEU A 197 -9.84 11.10 5.70
C LEU A 197 -9.82 11.52 7.18
N GLU A 198 -10.06 10.55 8.05
CA GLU A 198 -10.04 10.68 9.50
C GLU A 198 -8.73 10.13 10.10
N SER A 199 -8.48 10.46 11.37
CA SER A 199 -7.32 9.92 12.09
C SER A 199 -7.37 8.39 12.11
N GLY A 200 -6.29 7.79 11.67
CA GLY A 200 -6.17 6.34 11.55
C GLY A 200 -6.35 5.79 10.14
N ASP A 201 -6.98 6.53 9.24
CA ASP A 201 -7.12 6.13 7.83
C ASP A 201 -5.77 6.05 7.12
N TYR A 202 -5.74 5.27 6.05
CA TYR A 202 -4.54 5.09 5.23
C TYR A 202 -4.75 5.57 3.80
N TYR A 203 -3.68 6.14 3.24
CA TYR A 203 -3.53 6.48 1.84
C TYR A 203 -2.21 5.91 1.31
N VAL A 204 -2.27 5.04 0.31
CA VAL A 204 -1.11 4.43 -0.33
C VAL A 204 -1.00 4.94 -1.75
N ILE A 205 0.17 5.51 -2.10
CA ILE A 205 0.46 5.98 -3.46
C ILE A 205 1.41 4.98 -4.11
N GLU A 206 0.94 4.24 -5.10
CA GLU A 206 1.74 3.25 -5.81
C GLU A 206 2.53 3.89 -6.97
N ASP A 207 3.69 3.30 -7.26
CA ASP A 207 4.59 3.52 -8.41
C ASP A 207 5.15 4.95 -8.57
N ASP A 208 4.38 6.00 -8.38
CA ASP A 208 4.85 7.38 -8.57
C ASP A 208 6.03 7.77 -7.68
N PRO A 209 6.05 7.42 -6.36
CA PRO A 209 7.19 7.70 -5.51
C PRO A 209 8.50 7.04 -5.96
N MET A 210 8.45 6.01 -6.79
CA MET A 210 9.65 5.36 -7.34
C MET A 210 10.37 6.21 -8.38
N ARG A 211 9.69 7.18 -8.99
CA ARG A 211 10.27 8.08 -10.00
C ARG A 211 11.15 9.16 -9.38
N VAL A 212 11.01 9.42 -8.09
CA VAL A 212 11.82 10.34 -7.25
C VAL A 212 12.24 11.61 -8.00
N ASP A 213 11.28 12.33 -8.51
CA ASP A 213 11.50 13.65 -9.09
C ASP A 213 11.16 14.77 -8.09
N LYS A 214 11.35 16.03 -8.52
CA LYS A 214 11.12 17.18 -7.65
C LYS A 214 9.63 17.31 -7.26
N GLU A 215 8.72 16.97 -8.16
CA GLU A 215 7.27 17.05 -7.92
C GLU A 215 6.85 16.09 -6.79
N ILE A 216 7.38 14.86 -6.81
CA ILE A 216 7.14 13.87 -5.76
C ILE A 216 7.70 14.35 -4.41
N ILE A 217 8.91 14.90 -4.39
CA ILE A 217 9.53 15.42 -3.16
C ILE A 217 8.73 16.59 -2.58
N ASP A 218 8.34 17.54 -3.43
CA ASP A 218 7.53 18.71 -3.03
C ASP A 218 6.13 18.26 -2.56
N GLY A 219 5.53 17.29 -3.23
CA GLY A 219 4.24 16.71 -2.86
C GLY A 219 4.26 16.01 -1.50
N LEU A 220 5.33 15.33 -1.16
CA LEU A 220 5.47 14.69 0.15
C LEU A 220 5.71 15.69 1.29
N ALA A 221 6.24 16.87 1.00
CA ALA A 221 6.19 17.97 1.96
C ALA A 221 4.74 18.41 2.24
N LEU A 222 3.88 18.40 1.23
CA LEU A 222 2.44 18.64 1.39
C LEU A 222 1.78 17.55 2.24
N VAL A 223 2.15 16.29 2.04
CA VAL A 223 1.66 15.15 2.84
C VAL A 223 1.94 15.36 4.32
N GLU A 224 3.17 15.78 4.69
CA GLU A 224 3.52 16.08 6.08
C GLU A 224 2.69 17.25 6.65
N GLN A 225 2.52 18.32 5.87
CA GLN A 225 1.72 19.48 6.27
C GLN A 225 0.23 19.13 6.45
N SER A 226 -0.26 18.14 5.72
CA SER A 226 -1.64 17.65 5.81
C SER A 226 -1.87 16.67 6.97
N GLY A 227 -0.89 16.46 7.83
CA GLY A 227 -1.00 15.61 9.02
C GLY A 227 -0.89 14.12 8.74
N PHE A 228 -0.18 13.73 7.67
CA PHE A 228 0.10 12.32 7.41
C PHE A 228 1.52 11.95 7.83
N LEU A 229 1.65 10.73 8.31
CA LEU A 229 2.92 10.10 8.65
C LEU A 229 3.15 8.87 7.78
N ILE A 230 4.40 8.62 7.43
CA ILE A 230 4.80 7.41 6.74
C ILE A 230 4.83 6.25 7.74
N ASP A 231 4.11 5.18 7.44
CA ASP A 231 4.21 3.94 8.21
C ASP A 231 5.40 3.10 7.73
N THR A 232 6.47 3.16 8.49
CA THR A 232 7.72 2.48 8.17
C THR A 232 7.61 0.95 8.27
N TYR A 233 6.59 0.46 8.98
CA TYR A 233 6.31 -0.97 9.08
C TYR A 233 5.92 -1.58 7.73
N TYR A 234 5.22 -0.82 6.87
CA TYR A 234 4.83 -1.26 5.53
C TYR A 234 5.88 -0.86 4.49
N THR A 235 6.35 0.38 4.52
CA THR A 235 7.28 0.86 3.48
C THR A 235 8.66 0.18 3.54
N ASP A 236 9.07 -0.32 4.71
CA ASP A 236 10.39 -0.95 4.92
C ASP A 236 10.32 -2.45 5.24
N ALA A 237 9.18 -3.09 5.13
CA ALA A 237 8.96 -4.49 5.53
C ALA A 237 9.98 -5.49 4.97
N PHE A 238 10.37 -5.31 3.73
CA PHE A 238 11.34 -6.17 3.03
C PHE A 238 12.73 -5.52 2.89
N GLY A 239 12.89 -4.31 3.39
CA GLY A 239 14.07 -3.46 3.32
C GLY A 239 13.67 -2.02 3.04
N ALA A 240 14.56 -1.07 3.29
CA ALA A 240 14.25 0.35 3.16
C ALA A 240 13.60 0.68 1.79
N ASN A 241 12.37 1.14 1.82
CA ASN A 241 11.58 1.48 0.63
C ASN A 241 11.45 0.33 -0.40
N LEU A 242 11.44 -0.93 0.04
CA LEU A 242 11.37 -2.09 -0.85
C LEU A 242 9.92 -2.52 -1.10
N THR A 243 9.14 -1.62 -1.66
CA THR A 243 7.71 -1.72 -2.01
C THR A 243 7.42 -0.91 -3.27
N CYS A 244 6.30 -1.13 -3.94
CA CYS A 244 5.84 -0.28 -5.05
C CYS A 244 5.49 1.14 -4.59
N ALA A 245 5.23 1.33 -3.29
CA ALA A 245 4.87 2.61 -2.67
C ALA A 245 5.97 3.10 -1.69
N PRO A 246 7.22 3.41 -2.16
CA PRO A 246 8.30 3.84 -1.28
C PRO A 246 7.96 5.18 -0.60
N ASN A 247 8.06 5.21 0.74
CA ASN A 247 7.64 6.35 1.57
C ASN A 247 6.19 6.80 1.37
N ALA A 248 5.34 5.97 0.83
CA ALA A 248 3.96 6.33 0.47
C ALA A 248 2.89 5.40 1.06
N TRP A 249 3.20 4.66 2.09
CA TRP A 249 2.24 4.05 3.00
C TRP A 249 1.93 5.07 4.10
N LEU A 250 0.89 5.87 3.87
CA LEU A 250 0.60 7.08 4.64
C LEU A 250 -0.57 6.85 5.60
N ARG A 251 -0.37 7.19 6.87
CA ARG A 251 -1.41 7.13 7.88
C ARG A 251 -1.78 8.55 8.32
N LYS A 252 -3.07 8.85 8.34
CA LYS A 252 -3.60 10.11 8.90
C LYS A 252 -3.40 10.12 10.41
N SER A 253 -2.76 11.19 10.92
CA SER A 253 -2.47 11.37 12.36
C SER A 253 -3.68 11.82 13.18
#